data_b0916328fcc6afc3b548c33bb2a8a1c1
#
_entry.id   b0916328fcc6afc3b548c33bb2a8a1c1
#
_cell.length_a   1.000
_cell.length_b   1.000
_cell.length_c   1.000
_cell.angle_alpha   90.00
_cell.angle_beta   90.00
_cell.angle_gamma   90.00
#
_symmetry.space_group_name_H-M   'P 1'
#
loop_
_entity.id
_entity.type
_entity.pdbx_description
1 polymer ?
#
loop_
_entity_poly.entity_id
_entity_poly.type
_entity_poly.pdbx_seq_one_letter_code
_entity_poly.pdbx_strand_id
1 'polypeptide(L)'
;MKTLRRILLIFILFFLSFICFAFGYYFTVTRGVRLRPEKLILSDKSILLYDGDGETIACTSADPFKQTVSLSQLSNHTKNAFVDTEDKRFYNHGGFDIKRIGKAVFNNLKSRSFKEGASTISQQLIKNTHLGQEKTLKRKLKEWKLTKKLEKTYEKDEILEKYLNVIYFGHNCFGIRSASNFYFGKQPSELDLADSAILAGLVKSPNNYSPFKNPENCKKRKNTVLSLMLKNGHITEQEKRTAMEKPLPTAPTTKYNAASYAHFVFDELSALSEEYGFTVGGNVEIYTYFDKNAQQILETSVENFHESDFAFSVFDVETGGFKACLSSVGEIRRLPGSVLKPLLVYAPALEKDVVSPATPILDEKINYAGYSPENYDKTYHGYVSVRESLSKSFNVPAVK
;
A
#
# COMPACT_ATOMS: atom_id res chain seq x y z
N MET A 1 -23.13 56.79 15.39
CA MET A 1 -22.26 56.11 16.39
C MET A 1 -22.92 54.98 17.15
N LYS A 2 -24.14 55.10 17.69
CA LYS A 2 -24.84 54.01 18.47
C LYS A 2 -25.10 52.75 17.61
N THR A 3 -25.52 52.91 16.36
CA THR A 3 -25.81 51.79 15.44
C THR A 3 -24.54 50.99 15.07
N LEU A 4 -23.44 51.68 14.79
CA LEU A 4 -22.17 51.02 14.49
C LEU A 4 -21.61 50.22 15.66
N ARG A 5 -21.76 50.74 16.89
CA ARG A 5 -21.42 50.01 18.12
C ARG A 5 -22.26 48.74 18.32
N ARG A 6 -23.57 48.80 18.03
CA ARG A 6 -24.46 47.64 18.10
C ARG A 6 -24.08 46.56 17.06
N ILE A 7 -23.79 46.95 15.82
CA ILE A 7 -23.37 46.03 14.77
C ILE A 7 -22.02 45.35 15.15
N LEU A 8 -21.07 46.13 15.66
CA LEU A 8 -19.79 45.59 16.12
C LEU A 8 -19.97 44.60 17.28
N LEU A 9 -20.85 44.91 18.21
CA LEU A 9 -21.14 44.07 19.38
C LEU A 9 -21.81 42.74 18.96
N ILE A 10 -22.73 42.78 18.01
CA ILE A 10 -23.36 41.58 17.42
C ILE A 10 -22.30 40.74 16.73
N PHE A 11 -21.38 41.35 15.96
CA PHE A 11 -20.31 40.65 15.29
C PHE A 11 -19.35 39.97 16.29
N ILE A 12 -18.99 40.67 17.37
CA ILE A 12 -18.17 40.10 18.45
C ILE A 12 -18.87 38.92 19.13
N LEU A 13 -20.14 39.02 19.45
CA LEU A 13 -20.91 37.94 20.06
C LEU A 13 -21.01 36.72 19.14
N PHE A 14 -21.28 36.93 17.84
CA PHE A 14 -21.30 35.88 16.85
C PHE A 14 -19.93 35.19 16.74
N PHE A 15 -18.85 35.98 16.72
CA PHE A 15 -17.48 35.46 16.67
C PHE A 15 -17.13 34.65 17.92
N LEU A 16 -17.49 35.11 19.11
CA LEU A 16 -17.32 34.39 20.37
C LEU A 16 -18.12 33.10 20.38
N SER A 17 -19.38 33.13 19.94
CA SER A 17 -20.21 31.92 19.81
C SER A 17 -19.61 30.91 18.87
N PHE A 18 -19.10 31.35 17.71
CA PHE A 18 -18.36 30.49 16.77
C PHE A 18 -17.12 29.85 17.40
N ILE A 19 -16.35 30.63 18.17
CA ILE A 19 -15.19 30.11 18.89
C ILE A 19 -15.59 29.05 19.92
N CYS A 20 -16.63 29.32 20.70
CA CYS A 20 -17.14 28.36 21.69
C CYS A 20 -17.62 27.06 21.02
N PHE A 21 -18.35 27.18 19.91
CA PHE A 21 -18.79 26.02 19.12
C PHE A 21 -17.61 25.24 18.58
N ALA A 22 -16.64 25.91 17.96
CA ALA A 22 -15.43 25.26 17.41
C ALA A 22 -14.62 24.54 18.50
N PHE A 23 -14.52 25.15 19.69
CA PHE A 23 -13.83 24.56 20.83
C PHE A 23 -14.59 23.34 21.39
N GLY A 24 -15.92 23.46 21.53
CA GLY A 24 -16.78 22.35 21.94
C GLY A 24 -16.73 21.17 20.97
N TYR A 25 -16.78 21.47 19.67
CA TYR A 25 -16.62 20.46 18.62
C TYR A 25 -15.24 19.78 18.66
N TYR A 26 -14.17 20.57 18.80
CA TYR A 26 -12.82 20.03 18.97
C TYR A 26 -12.73 19.10 20.17
N PHE A 27 -13.24 19.52 21.32
CA PHE A 27 -13.22 18.72 22.55
C PHE A 27 -14.00 17.41 22.39
N THR A 28 -15.20 17.47 21.80
CA THR A 28 -16.03 16.28 21.53
C THR A 28 -15.34 15.29 20.61
N VAL A 29 -14.78 15.77 19.49
CA VAL A 29 -14.10 14.92 18.48
C VAL A 29 -12.80 14.30 19.02
N THR A 30 -12.12 15.00 19.91
CA THR A 30 -10.84 14.55 20.46
C THR A 30 -10.96 13.87 21.82
N ARG A 31 -12.16 13.78 22.39
CA ARG A 31 -12.43 13.09 23.66
C ARG A 31 -11.99 11.61 23.54
N GLY A 32 -11.24 11.12 24.53
CA GLY A 32 -10.75 9.73 24.54
C GLY A 32 -9.56 9.43 23.61
N VAL A 33 -9.17 10.36 22.73
CA VAL A 33 -8.00 10.17 21.87
C VAL A 33 -6.73 10.33 22.70
N ARG A 34 -5.91 9.27 22.78
CA ARG A 34 -4.66 9.21 23.54
C ARG A 34 -3.50 8.77 22.64
N LEU A 35 -2.33 9.34 22.90
CA LEU A 35 -1.10 8.85 22.31
C LEU A 35 -0.78 7.49 22.94
N ARG A 36 -0.55 6.50 22.13
CA ARG A 36 -0.21 5.13 22.52
C ARG A 36 1.21 4.83 22.09
N PRO A 37 2.17 4.80 23.03
CA PRO A 37 3.58 4.55 22.72
C PRO A 37 3.82 3.25 21.96
N GLU A 38 3.05 2.22 22.27
CA GLU A 38 3.10 0.92 21.60
C GLU A 38 2.79 0.96 20.09
N LYS A 39 2.07 1.98 19.63
CA LYS A 39 1.81 2.20 18.21
C LYS A 39 2.91 2.97 17.48
N LEU A 40 3.81 3.61 18.21
CA LEU A 40 4.94 4.39 17.65
C LEU A 40 6.17 3.53 17.39
N ILE A 41 6.17 2.33 17.85
CA ILE A 41 7.13 1.31 17.52
C ILE A 41 6.47 0.45 16.47
N LEU A 42 7.17 -0.02 15.45
CA LEU A 42 6.70 -1.16 14.69
C LEU A 42 6.34 -2.19 15.74
N SER A 43 5.04 -2.45 15.88
CA SER A 43 4.54 -3.27 16.98
C SER A 43 5.38 -4.55 17.01
N ASP A 44 5.69 -5.04 18.22
CA ASP A 44 6.27 -6.38 18.43
C ASP A 44 5.39 -7.52 17.90
N LYS A 45 4.37 -7.17 17.17
CA LYS A 45 3.45 -8.02 16.44
C LYS A 45 4.08 -8.37 15.11
N SER A 46 4.95 -9.35 15.09
CA SER A 46 5.38 -9.96 13.85
C SER A 46 4.35 -10.96 13.41
N ILE A 47 3.92 -10.84 12.18
CA ILE A 47 3.31 -11.97 11.49
C ILE A 47 4.44 -12.59 10.69
N LEU A 48 4.84 -13.77 11.08
CA LEU A 48 5.82 -14.58 10.38
C LEU A 48 5.06 -15.53 9.46
N LEU A 49 5.42 -15.51 8.19
CA LEU A 49 4.91 -16.48 7.22
C LEU A 49 5.98 -17.55 7.01
N TYR A 50 5.57 -18.78 7.16
CA TYR A 50 6.40 -19.95 6.89
C TYR A 50 5.88 -20.67 5.63
N ASP A 51 6.78 -21.23 4.85
CA ASP A 51 6.44 -22.11 3.74
C ASP A 51 6.01 -23.52 4.21
N GLY A 52 5.77 -24.42 3.26
CA GLY A 52 5.41 -25.81 3.56
C GLY A 52 6.49 -26.60 4.29
N ASP A 53 7.72 -26.16 4.23
CA ASP A 53 8.89 -26.79 4.88
C ASP A 53 9.24 -26.13 6.23
N GLY A 54 8.51 -25.08 6.63
CA GLY A 54 8.73 -24.34 7.88
C GLY A 54 9.82 -23.26 7.78
N GLU A 55 10.28 -22.93 6.58
CA GLU A 55 11.22 -21.84 6.36
C GLU A 55 10.49 -20.49 6.25
N THR A 56 11.09 -19.45 6.78
CA THR A 56 10.46 -18.10 6.75
C THR A 56 10.47 -17.51 5.35
N ILE A 57 9.29 -17.18 4.81
CA ILE A 57 9.11 -16.61 3.47
C ILE A 57 8.84 -15.11 3.48
N ALA A 58 8.16 -14.62 4.50
CA ALA A 58 7.84 -13.20 4.64
C ALA A 58 7.54 -12.83 6.09
N CYS A 59 7.66 -11.53 6.36
CA CYS A 59 7.26 -10.95 7.63
C CYS A 59 6.58 -9.60 7.40
N THR A 60 5.39 -9.37 7.98
CA THR A 60 4.63 -8.11 7.77
C THR A 60 5.17 -6.91 8.49
N SER A 61 5.93 -7.12 9.49
CA SER A 61 6.43 -5.98 10.26
C SER A 61 7.90 -6.06 10.49
N ALA A 62 8.57 -6.79 9.73
CA ALA A 62 10.00 -6.84 9.77
C ALA A 62 10.54 -8.20 9.37
N ASP A 63 11.47 -8.11 8.69
CA ASP A 63 12.76 -8.75 8.88
C ASP A 63 12.74 -9.59 10.19
N PRO A 64 13.01 -10.92 10.13
CA PRO A 64 13.25 -11.71 11.33
C PRO A 64 14.34 -11.12 12.24
N PHE A 65 15.07 -10.13 11.75
CA PHE A 65 16.00 -9.27 12.48
C PHE A 65 15.31 -7.98 12.98
N LYS A 66 14.23 -8.11 13.73
CA LYS A 66 13.52 -7.01 14.39
C LYS A 66 14.42 -6.18 15.32
N GLN A 67 15.35 -5.47 14.74
CA GLN A 67 16.00 -4.38 15.43
C GLN A 67 15.49 -3.07 14.84
N THR A 68 14.75 -2.32 15.64
CA THR A 68 14.55 -0.90 15.34
C THR A 68 15.92 -0.30 15.05
N VAL A 69 16.00 0.39 13.92
CA VAL A 69 17.24 1.09 13.56
C VAL A 69 17.34 2.31 14.46
N SER A 70 18.38 2.35 15.31
CA SER A 70 18.67 3.56 16.04
C SER A 70 19.10 4.66 15.07
N LEU A 71 18.70 5.90 15.36
CA LEU A 71 19.10 7.05 14.55
C LEU A 71 20.61 7.22 14.47
N SER A 72 21.35 6.77 15.51
CA SER A 72 22.82 6.75 15.55
C SER A 72 23.47 5.82 14.54
N GLN A 73 22.75 4.79 14.08
CA GLN A 73 23.21 3.85 13.05
C GLN A 73 23.07 4.40 11.63
N LEU A 74 22.34 5.50 11.45
CA LEU A 74 22.11 6.12 10.15
C LEU A 74 23.12 7.23 9.89
N SER A 75 23.61 7.28 8.65
CA SER A 75 24.47 8.38 8.21
C SER A 75 23.72 9.72 8.26
N ASN A 76 24.47 10.82 8.36
CA ASN A 76 23.87 12.14 8.27
C ASN A 76 23.20 12.39 6.91
N HIS A 77 23.73 11.82 5.83
CA HIS A 77 23.09 11.90 4.51
C HIS A 77 21.71 11.27 4.52
N THR A 78 21.56 10.11 5.15
CA THR A 78 20.26 9.43 5.28
C THR A 78 19.27 10.29 6.06
N LYS A 79 19.63 10.74 7.25
CA LYS A 79 18.77 11.60 8.09
C LYS A 79 18.34 12.87 7.34
N ASN A 80 19.31 13.56 6.75
CA ASN A 80 19.07 14.81 6.05
C ASN A 80 18.24 14.62 4.77
N ALA A 81 18.36 13.51 4.06
CA ALA A 81 17.54 13.23 2.88
C ALA A 81 16.04 13.23 3.20
N PHE A 82 15.64 12.61 4.33
CA PHE A 82 14.25 12.62 4.78
C PHE A 82 13.81 13.99 5.33
N VAL A 83 14.62 14.61 6.17
CA VAL A 83 14.30 15.91 6.77
C VAL A 83 14.16 16.99 5.70
N ASP A 84 15.11 17.07 4.77
CA ASP A 84 15.08 18.09 3.71
C ASP A 84 13.92 17.91 2.74
N THR A 85 13.51 16.66 2.52
CA THR A 85 12.45 16.33 1.58
C THR A 85 11.07 16.53 2.18
N GLU A 86 10.86 16.02 3.38
CA GLU A 86 9.55 15.95 4.01
C GLU A 86 9.28 17.16 4.92
N ASP A 87 10.28 17.61 5.66
CA ASP A 87 10.09 18.64 6.69
C ASP A 87 11.37 19.42 6.98
N LYS A 88 11.79 20.25 6.04
CA LYS A 88 13.05 21.04 6.11
C LYS A 88 13.31 21.73 7.46
N ARG A 89 12.27 22.12 8.17
CA ARG A 89 12.38 22.83 9.45
C ARG A 89 11.97 21.97 10.64
N PHE A 90 12.08 20.66 10.50
CA PHE A 90 11.66 19.69 11.50
C PHE A 90 12.18 20.01 12.90
N TYR A 91 13.45 20.35 13.03
CA TYR A 91 14.09 20.69 14.30
C TYR A 91 13.69 22.07 14.87
N ASN A 92 13.00 22.91 14.05
CA ASN A 92 12.73 24.32 14.40
C ASN A 92 11.25 24.60 14.72
N HIS A 93 10.41 23.57 14.83
CA HIS A 93 8.98 23.74 15.16
C HIS A 93 8.45 22.65 16.09
N GLY A 94 7.37 22.93 16.82
CA GLY A 94 6.71 21.99 17.74
C GLY A 94 5.60 21.17 17.07
N GLY A 95 5.92 20.43 16.01
CA GLY A 95 5.01 19.52 15.31
C GLY A 95 4.23 20.14 14.16
N PHE A 96 4.16 21.45 14.06
CA PHE A 96 3.47 22.18 12.99
C PHE A 96 4.34 23.28 12.41
N ASP A 97 4.59 23.23 11.12
CA ASP A 97 5.30 24.27 10.42
C ASP A 97 4.32 25.34 9.90
N ILE A 98 4.02 26.33 10.76
CA ILE A 98 3.07 27.41 10.46
C ILE A 98 3.49 28.22 9.22
N LYS A 99 4.80 28.45 9.02
CA LYS A 99 5.30 29.18 7.85
C LYS A 99 5.07 28.38 6.57
N ARG A 100 5.27 27.05 6.59
CA ARG A 100 5.00 26.15 5.47
C ARG A 100 3.50 26.05 5.19
N ILE A 101 2.67 25.97 6.23
CA ILE A 101 1.21 25.97 6.11
C ILE A 101 0.74 27.25 5.42
N GLY A 102 1.19 28.42 5.88
CA GLY A 102 0.84 29.71 5.27
C GLY A 102 1.24 29.79 3.80
N LYS A 103 2.47 29.34 3.46
CA LYS A 103 2.95 29.29 2.08
C LYS A 103 2.13 28.35 1.21
N ALA A 104 1.81 27.14 1.71
CA ALA A 104 1.00 26.17 0.98
C ALA A 104 -0.41 26.68 0.72
N VAL A 105 -1.05 27.32 1.71
CA VAL A 105 -2.36 27.95 1.54
C VAL A 105 -2.30 29.05 0.46
N PHE A 106 -1.32 29.92 0.52
CA PHE A 106 -1.14 30.99 -0.49
C PHE A 106 -0.93 30.43 -1.91
N ASN A 107 -0.05 29.44 -2.06
CA ASN A 107 0.23 28.81 -3.35
C ASN A 107 -0.96 28.04 -3.92
N ASN A 108 -1.70 27.30 -3.05
CA ASN A 108 -2.89 26.57 -3.46
C ASN A 108 -4.03 27.52 -3.88
N LEU A 109 -4.20 28.65 -3.20
CA LEU A 109 -5.16 29.70 -3.59
C LEU A 109 -4.77 30.32 -4.94
N LYS A 110 -3.48 30.65 -5.12
CA LYS A 110 -2.97 31.26 -6.37
C LYS A 110 -3.10 30.28 -7.56
N SER A 111 -2.83 28.99 -7.35
CA SER A 111 -2.87 27.96 -8.42
C SER A 111 -4.26 27.36 -8.62
N ARG A 112 -5.25 27.72 -7.78
CA ARG A 112 -6.60 27.09 -7.74
C ARG A 112 -6.55 25.57 -7.68
N SER A 113 -5.52 25.00 -7.06
CA SER A 113 -5.29 23.56 -6.99
C SER A 113 -4.63 23.16 -5.66
N PHE A 114 -5.04 22.05 -5.08
CA PHE A 114 -4.48 21.51 -3.83
C PHE A 114 -3.24 20.64 -4.10
N LYS A 115 -2.18 21.24 -4.65
CA LYS A 115 -0.95 20.51 -5.03
C LYS A 115 0.10 20.44 -3.94
N GLU A 116 0.17 21.43 -3.05
CA GLU A 116 1.18 21.48 -1.99
C GLU A 116 0.65 20.97 -0.67
N GLY A 117 1.28 19.92 -0.13
CA GLY A 117 1.05 19.41 1.22
C GLY A 117 1.99 20.08 2.24
N ALA A 118 1.47 20.40 3.41
CA ALA A 118 2.23 21.03 4.49
C ALA A 118 2.36 20.15 5.75
N SER A 119 2.13 18.84 5.62
CA SER A 119 2.25 17.92 6.75
C SER A 119 3.73 17.74 7.15
N THR A 120 3.99 17.77 8.45
CA THR A 120 5.31 17.57 9.07
C THR A 120 5.60 16.09 9.28
N ILE A 121 6.86 15.72 9.58
CA ILE A 121 7.26 14.38 9.97
C ILE A 121 6.44 13.88 11.16
N SER A 122 6.26 14.70 12.19
CA SER A 122 5.47 14.37 13.39
C SER A 122 3.99 14.09 13.07
N GLN A 123 3.40 14.87 12.14
CA GLN A 123 2.05 14.63 11.66
C GLN A 123 1.92 13.36 10.84
N GLN A 124 2.92 13.07 9.99
CA GLN A 124 2.96 11.84 9.21
C GLN A 124 3.11 10.61 10.10
N LEU A 125 3.97 10.66 11.13
CA LEU A 125 4.12 9.60 12.11
C LEU A 125 2.76 9.29 12.78
N ILE A 126 2.09 10.29 13.32
CA ILE A 126 0.77 10.12 13.96
C ILE A 126 -0.28 9.60 12.99
N LYS A 127 -0.31 10.13 11.76
CA LYS A 127 -1.24 9.67 10.73
C LYS A 127 -1.06 8.18 10.45
N ASN A 128 0.18 7.74 10.27
CA ASN A 128 0.48 6.37 9.85
C ASN A 128 0.31 5.33 10.99
N THR A 129 0.40 5.77 12.25
CA THR A 129 0.40 4.85 13.41
C THR A 129 -0.91 4.85 14.21
N HIS A 130 -1.61 5.98 14.27
CA HIS A 130 -2.79 6.16 15.16
C HIS A 130 -4.10 6.41 14.44
N LEU A 131 -4.05 6.77 13.14
CA LEU A 131 -5.22 7.27 12.40
C LEU A 131 -5.37 6.53 11.07
N GLY A 132 -6.61 6.45 10.58
CA GLY A 132 -6.92 5.93 9.25
C GLY A 132 -6.54 6.90 8.11
N GLN A 133 -6.71 6.41 6.87
CA GLN A 133 -6.40 7.17 5.65
C GLN A 133 -7.50 8.17 5.24
N GLU A 134 -8.61 8.22 5.96
CA GLU A 134 -9.74 9.10 5.70
C GLU A 134 -9.34 10.58 5.63
N LYS A 135 -9.87 11.29 4.63
CA LYS A 135 -9.63 12.74 4.45
C LYS A 135 -10.72 13.57 5.12
N THR A 136 -10.88 13.46 6.44
CA THR A 136 -11.93 14.15 7.22
C THR A 136 -11.36 15.21 8.15
N LEU A 137 -12.17 16.25 8.45
CA LEU A 137 -11.81 17.25 9.46
C LEU A 137 -11.65 16.61 10.84
N LYS A 138 -12.53 15.65 11.19
CA LYS A 138 -12.45 14.89 12.45
C LYS A 138 -11.08 14.22 12.61
N ARG A 139 -10.60 13.53 11.58
CA ARG A 139 -9.28 12.92 11.58
C ARG A 139 -8.19 13.97 11.78
N LYS A 140 -8.27 15.10 11.09
CA LYS A 140 -7.26 16.17 11.18
C LYS A 140 -7.20 16.80 12.57
N LEU A 141 -8.31 16.96 13.26
CA LEU A 141 -8.36 17.43 14.65
C LEU A 141 -7.70 16.42 15.62
N LYS A 142 -7.96 15.12 15.43
CA LYS A 142 -7.29 14.06 16.21
C LYS A 142 -5.79 14.05 15.95
N GLU A 143 -5.36 14.15 14.69
CA GLU A 143 -3.96 14.28 14.29
C GLU A 143 -3.30 15.46 15.01
N TRP A 144 -3.95 16.63 15.01
CA TRP A 144 -3.43 17.81 15.67
C TRP A 144 -3.21 17.60 17.19
N LYS A 145 -4.19 17.01 17.89
CA LYS A 145 -4.07 16.70 19.31
C LYS A 145 -2.91 15.75 19.60
N LEU A 146 -2.84 14.64 18.83
CA LEU A 146 -1.83 13.61 19.02
C LEU A 146 -0.42 14.11 18.68
N THR A 147 -0.28 14.90 17.61
CA THR A 147 0.99 15.52 17.21
C THR A 147 1.52 16.45 18.32
N LYS A 148 0.66 17.30 18.91
CA LYS A 148 1.04 18.13 20.06
C LYS A 148 1.50 17.28 21.25
N LYS A 149 0.82 16.17 21.52
CA LYS A 149 1.20 15.27 22.60
C LYS A 149 2.52 14.57 22.32
N LEU A 150 2.74 14.11 21.07
CA LEU A 150 3.97 13.49 20.61
C LEU A 150 5.18 14.42 20.85
N GLU A 151 5.11 15.64 20.36
CA GLU A 151 6.18 16.65 20.49
C GLU A 151 6.45 17.12 21.93
N LYS A 152 5.51 16.90 22.84
CA LYS A 152 5.70 17.14 24.29
C LYS A 152 6.29 15.94 25.00
N THR A 153 6.27 14.77 24.39
CA THR A 153 6.66 13.50 25.05
C THR A 153 8.00 13.00 24.56
N TYR A 154 8.37 13.28 23.33
CA TYR A 154 9.57 12.77 22.68
C TYR A 154 10.40 13.90 22.09
N GLU A 155 11.73 13.73 22.16
CA GLU A 155 12.68 14.62 21.51
C GLU A 155 12.63 14.46 19.98
N LYS A 156 13.15 15.42 19.24
CA LYS A 156 13.13 15.42 17.76
C LYS A 156 13.79 14.20 17.16
N ASP A 157 14.93 13.80 17.68
CA ASP A 157 15.65 12.62 17.19
C ASP A 157 14.87 11.33 17.46
N GLU A 158 14.19 11.21 18.59
CA GLU A 158 13.31 10.09 18.89
C GLU A 158 12.10 10.03 17.93
N ILE A 159 11.53 11.19 17.60
CA ILE A 159 10.42 11.28 16.64
C ILE A 159 10.89 10.87 15.26
N LEU A 160 12.07 11.33 14.82
CA LEU A 160 12.64 10.95 13.52
C LEU A 160 12.96 9.47 13.46
N GLU A 161 13.53 8.91 14.52
CA GLU A 161 13.81 7.49 14.65
C GLU A 161 12.53 6.64 14.51
N LYS A 162 11.51 6.98 15.29
CA LYS A 162 10.20 6.31 15.21
C LYS A 162 9.58 6.44 13.82
N TYR A 163 9.67 7.60 13.19
CA TYR A 163 9.17 7.83 11.84
C TYR A 163 9.86 6.93 10.82
N LEU A 164 11.19 6.88 10.80
CA LEU A 164 11.96 6.09 9.86
C LEU A 164 11.75 4.58 10.05
N ASN A 165 11.42 4.16 11.27
CA ASN A 165 11.14 2.76 11.57
C ASN A 165 9.71 2.30 11.19
N VAL A 166 8.75 3.21 10.99
CA VAL A 166 7.34 2.81 10.73
C VAL A 166 6.81 3.21 9.35
N ILE A 167 7.50 4.10 8.64
CA ILE A 167 7.00 4.63 7.38
C ILE A 167 7.01 3.57 6.28
N TYR A 168 6.03 3.67 5.39
CA TYR A 168 5.87 2.77 4.25
C TYR A 168 6.67 3.24 3.04
N PHE A 169 7.49 2.35 2.49
CA PHE A 169 8.35 2.59 1.32
C PHE A 169 7.88 1.92 0.02
N GLY A 170 6.72 1.29 0.02
CA GLY A 170 6.25 0.46 -1.10
C GLY A 170 6.68 -0.99 -0.99
N HIS A 171 6.15 -1.84 -1.87
CA HIS A 171 6.49 -3.27 -1.94
C HIS A 171 6.48 -3.97 -0.56
N ASN A 172 5.46 -3.68 0.25
CA ASN A 172 5.31 -4.15 1.64
C ASN A 172 6.46 -3.82 2.61
N CYS A 173 7.35 -2.91 2.22
CA CYS A 173 8.45 -2.46 3.08
C CYS A 173 7.98 -1.38 4.05
N PHE A 174 7.86 -1.72 5.31
CA PHE A 174 7.66 -0.80 6.43
C PHE A 174 8.96 -0.63 7.21
N GLY A 175 9.36 0.62 7.43
CA GLY A 175 10.62 0.98 8.07
C GLY A 175 11.83 0.92 7.16
N ILE A 176 12.83 1.73 7.53
CA ILE A 176 14.04 1.96 6.72
C ILE A 176 14.90 0.69 6.58
N ARG A 177 14.90 -0.20 7.57
CA ARG A 177 15.65 -1.47 7.51
C ARG A 177 15.10 -2.37 6.41
N SER A 178 13.79 -2.62 6.43
CA SER A 178 13.12 -3.43 5.41
C SER A 178 13.34 -2.85 4.01
N ALA A 179 13.19 -1.53 3.87
CA ALA A 179 13.41 -0.85 2.60
C ALA A 179 14.88 -0.94 2.13
N SER A 180 15.85 -0.72 3.01
CA SER A 180 17.28 -0.81 2.70
C SER A 180 17.65 -2.20 2.17
N ASN A 181 17.18 -3.24 2.87
CA ASN A 181 17.42 -4.62 2.46
C ASN A 181 16.73 -4.92 1.11
N PHE A 182 15.44 -4.59 0.99
CA PHE A 182 14.65 -4.91 -0.21
C PHE A 182 15.18 -4.21 -1.47
N TYR A 183 15.44 -2.90 -1.40
CA TYR A 183 15.84 -2.14 -2.57
C TYR A 183 17.33 -2.28 -2.92
N PHE A 184 18.20 -2.52 -1.93
CA PHE A 184 19.65 -2.43 -2.12
C PHE A 184 20.45 -3.61 -1.57
N GLY A 185 19.86 -4.52 -0.80
CA GLY A 185 20.57 -5.62 -0.11
C GLY A 185 21.55 -5.13 0.95
N LYS A 186 21.30 -3.95 1.53
CA LYS A 186 22.20 -3.26 2.45
C LYS A 186 21.59 -3.12 3.84
N GLN A 187 22.46 -3.09 4.85
CA GLN A 187 22.05 -2.58 6.16
C GLN A 187 21.80 -1.07 6.07
N PRO A 188 20.93 -0.49 6.92
CA PRO A 188 20.67 0.95 6.93
C PRO A 188 21.89 1.83 7.13
N SER A 189 22.91 1.34 7.85
CA SER A 189 24.19 2.02 8.06
C SER A 189 25.06 2.10 6.79
N GLU A 190 24.81 1.24 5.82
CA GLU A 190 25.57 1.14 4.55
C GLU A 190 24.94 1.94 3.40
N LEU A 191 23.78 2.57 3.66
CA LEU A 191 23.11 3.42 2.67
C LEU A 191 24.00 4.62 2.31
N ASP A 192 24.33 4.73 1.05
CA ASP A 192 24.99 5.92 0.53
C ASP A 192 24.01 7.06 0.21
N LEU A 193 24.54 8.17 -0.27
CA LEU A 193 23.74 9.37 -0.58
C LEU A 193 22.66 9.11 -1.64
N ALA A 194 22.98 8.33 -2.69
CA ALA A 194 22.02 8.05 -3.76
C ALA A 194 20.89 7.12 -3.27
N ASP A 195 21.24 6.07 -2.51
CA ASP A 195 20.28 5.14 -1.90
C ASP A 195 19.33 5.88 -0.95
N SER A 196 19.91 6.75 -0.09
CA SER A 196 19.15 7.60 0.84
C SER A 196 18.19 8.54 0.13
N ALA A 197 18.62 9.14 -0.99
CA ALA A 197 17.79 10.02 -1.80
C ALA A 197 16.64 9.27 -2.50
N ILE A 198 16.86 8.02 -2.93
CA ILE A 198 15.82 7.15 -3.48
C ILE A 198 14.78 6.84 -2.40
N LEU A 199 15.21 6.36 -1.23
CA LEU A 199 14.28 6.03 -0.14
C LEU A 199 13.46 7.25 0.30
N ALA A 200 14.10 8.41 0.52
CA ALA A 200 13.39 9.63 0.86
C ALA A 200 12.41 10.08 -0.25
N GLY A 201 12.74 9.79 -1.50
CA GLY A 201 11.87 10.04 -2.65
C GLY A 201 10.63 9.18 -2.67
N LEU A 202 10.74 7.90 -2.31
CA LEU A 202 9.66 6.92 -2.30
C LEU A 202 8.52 7.28 -1.36
N VAL A 203 8.81 7.84 -0.21
CA VAL A 203 7.83 8.13 0.85
C VAL A 203 6.62 8.92 0.35
N LYS A 204 6.81 9.83 -0.56
CA LYS A 204 5.73 10.68 -1.09
C LYS A 204 4.68 9.88 -1.88
N SER A 205 5.10 8.91 -2.66
CA SER A 205 4.23 8.05 -3.48
C SER A 205 5.00 6.81 -3.94
N PRO A 206 5.08 5.76 -3.11
CA PRO A 206 5.94 4.61 -3.36
C PRO A 206 5.71 3.95 -4.71
N ASN A 207 4.45 3.75 -5.10
CA ASN A 207 4.14 3.14 -6.40
C ASN A 207 4.57 4.01 -7.59
N ASN A 208 4.40 5.34 -7.50
CA ASN A 208 4.74 6.25 -8.59
C ASN A 208 6.26 6.51 -8.72
N TYR A 209 7.00 6.32 -7.63
CA TYR A 209 8.45 6.54 -7.60
C TYR A 209 9.24 5.23 -7.42
N SER A 210 8.59 4.06 -7.57
CA SER A 210 9.29 2.77 -7.54
C SER A 210 10.35 2.71 -8.64
N PRO A 211 11.60 2.37 -8.32
CA PRO A 211 12.65 2.21 -9.32
C PRO A 211 12.36 1.07 -10.29
N PHE A 212 11.59 0.06 -9.87
CA PHE A 212 11.24 -1.10 -10.66
C PHE A 212 10.05 -0.86 -11.61
N LYS A 213 9.03 -0.11 -11.13
CA LYS A 213 7.81 0.16 -11.91
C LYS A 213 7.91 1.43 -12.76
N ASN A 214 8.57 2.47 -12.25
CA ASN A 214 8.62 3.80 -12.86
C ASN A 214 10.02 4.43 -12.73
N PRO A 215 11.08 3.84 -13.35
CA PRO A 215 12.46 4.26 -13.17
C PRO A 215 12.69 5.74 -13.50
N GLU A 216 12.06 6.26 -14.56
CA GLU A 216 12.19 7.67 -14.93
C GLU A 216 11.63 8.64 -13.87
N ASN A 217 10.49 8.29 -13.28
CA ASN A 217 9.92 9.08 -12.19
C ASN A 217 10.78 8.99 -10.93
N CYS A 218 11.32 7.80 -10.64
CA CYS A 218 12.26 7.57 -9.56
C CYS A 218 13.52 8.43 -9.73
N LYS A 219 14.14 8.41 -10.92
CA LYS A 219 15.31 9.23 -11.25
C LYS A 219 15.06 10.73 -11.06
N LYS A 220 13.95 11.24 -11.60
CA LYS A 220 13.54 12.64 -11.42
C LYS A 220 13.34 12.98 -9.94
N ARG A 221 12.74 12.07 -9.18
CA ARG A 221 12.49 12.27 -7.75
C ARG A 221 13.76 12.21 -6.92
N LYS A 222 14.67 11.26 -7.18
CA LYS A 222 16.03 11.20 -6.61
C LYS A 222 16.74 12.54 -6.80
N ASN A 223 16.78 13.05 -8.02
CA ASN A 223 17.43 14.32 -8.36
C ASN A 223 16.79 15.51 -7.64
N THR A 224 15.48 15.48 -7.43
CA THR A 224 14.77 16.50 -6.63
C THR A 224 15.22 16.48 -5.18
N VAL A 225 15.33 15.29 -4.56
CA VAL A 225 15.82 15.12 -3.18
C VAL A 225 17.25 15.66 -3.05
N LEU A 226 18.16 15.22 -3.93
CA LEU A 226 19.55 15.69 -3.95
C LEU A 226 19.65 17.23 -4.10
N SER A 227 18.79 17.83 -4.93
CA SER A 227 18.75 19.28 -5.09
C SER A 227 18.23 20.00 -3.84
N LEU A 228 17.34 19.39 -3.07
CA LEU A 228 16.90 19.94 -1.78
C LEU A 228 18.00 19.85 -0.73
N MET A 229 18.74 18.75 -0.68
CA MET A 229 19.87 18.57 0.22
C MET A 229 20.99 19.58 -0.08
N LEU A 230 21.33 19.79 -1.35
CA LEU A 230 22.28 20.82 -1.76
C LEU A 230 21.83 22.22 -1.35
N LYS A 231 20.57 22.57 -1.66
CA LYS A 231 19.98 23.88 -1.30
C LYS A 231 19.99 24.14 0.19
N ASN A 232 19.97 23.09 1.01
CA ASN A 232 20.00 23.19 2.47
C ASN A 232 21.43 23.12 3.04
N GLY A 233 22.45 22.94 2.20
CA GLY A 233 23.85 22.92 2.59
C GLY A 233 24.31 21.58 3.21
N HIS A 234 23.53 20.51 3.03
CA HIS A 234 23.86 19.20 3.60
C HIS A 234 24.74 18.33 2.69
N ILE A 235 24.89 18.72 1.43
CA ILE A 235 25.79 18.12 0.45
C ILE A 235 26.41 19.18 -0.45
N THR A 236 27.54 18.85 -1.04
CA THR A 236 28.24 19.66 -2.05
C THR A 236 27.70 19.40 -3.44
N GLU A 237 28.02 20.28 -4.39
CA GLU A 237 27.65 20.07 -5.80
C GLU A 237 28.33 18.81 -6.39
N GLN A 238 29.56 18.51 -5.94
CA GLN A 238 30.28 17.29 -6.39
C GLN A 238 29.58 16.02 -5.90
N GLU A 239 29.21 15.95 -4.62
CA GLU A 239 28.46 14.82 -4.05
C GLU A 239 27.13 14.61 -4.75
N LYS A 240 26.41 15.71 -5.05
CA LYS A 240 25.17 15.67 -5.80
C LYS A 240 25.37 15.05 -7.18
N ARG A 241 26.38 15.50 -7.95
CA ARG A 241 26.66 14.98 -9.30
C ARG A 241 26.95 13.48 -9.25
N THR A 242 27.86 13.06 -8.37
CA THR A 242 28.19 11.64 -8.20
C THR A 242 26.95 10.80 -7.86
N ALA A 243 26.09 11.27 -6.93
CA ALA A 243 24.87 10.57 -6.56
C ALA A 243 23.82 10.56 -7.68
N MET A 244 23.76 11.59 -8.53
CA MET A 244 22.85 11.62 -9.69
C MET A 244 23.24 10.59 -10.74
N GLU A 245 24.53 10.35 -10.96
CA GLU A 245 25.08 9.40 -11.95
C GLU A 245 24.91 7.96 -11.53
N LYS A 246 24.80 7.69 -10.22
CA LYS A 246 24.62 6.32 -9.73
C LYS A 246 23.34 5.70 -10.31
N PRO A 247 23.42 4.50 -10.93
CA PRO A 247 22.27 3.81 -11.50
C PRO A 247 21.21 3.49 -10.44
N LEU A 248 19.97 3.39 -10.88
CA LEU A 248 18.88 2.90 -10.02
C LEU A 248 18.98 1.39 -9.85
N PRO A 249 18.49 0.83 -8.75
CA PRO A 249 18.31 -0.61 -8.63
C PRO A 249 17.32 -1.09 -9.69
N THR A 250 17.66 -2.18 -10.38
CA THR A 250 16.87 -2.74 -11.49
C THR A 250 15.95 -3.88 -11.05
N ALA A 251 16.27 -4.52 -9.93
CA ALA A 251 15.48 -5.59 -9.35
C ALA A 251 15.59 -5.57 -7.82
N PRO A 252 14.61 -6.11 -7.09
CA PRO A 252 14.71 -6.35 -5.67
C PRO A 252 15.90 -7.28 -5.36
N THR A 253 16.58 -7.03 -4.24
CA THR A 253 17.73 -7.84 -3.83
C THR A 253 17.33 -9.11 -3.08
N THR A 254 16.11 -9.16 -2.58
CA THR A 254 15.52 -10.38 -2.02
C THR A 254 15.23 -11.34 -3.16
N LYS A 255 15.85 -12.50 -3.14
CA LYS A 255 15.77 -13.53 -4.19
C LYS A 255 14.37 -14.11 -4.42
N TYR A 256 13.39 -13.77 -3.58
CA TYR A 256 12.03 -14.35 -3.65
C TYR A 256 11.02 -13.23 -3.68
N ASN A 257 10.27 -13.17 -4.77
CA ASN A 257 9.13 -12.26 -4.89
C ASN A 257 7.88 -12.87 -4.22
N ALA A 258 8.03 -13.40 -3.02
CA ALA A 258 6.90 -13.83 -2.19
C ALA A 258 5.96 -12.67 -1.82
N ALA A 259 6.24 -11.45 -2.29
CA ALA A 259 5.44 -10.27 -2.01
C ALA A 259 3.98 -10.43 -2.47
N SER A 260 3.75 -11.02 -3.64
CA SER A 260 2.38 -11.28 -4.13
C SER A 260 1.68 -12.35 -3.28
N TYR A 261 2.41 -13.40 -2.90
CA TYR A 261 1.90 -14.46 -2.04
C TYR A 261 1.63 -13.95 -0.62
N ALA A 262 2.57 -13.24 -0.03
CA ALA A 262 2.40 -12.63 1.29
C ALA A 262 1.22 -11.65 1.33
N HIS A 263 1.03 -10.86 0.28
CA HIS A 263 -0.11 -9.94 0.18
C HIS A 263 -1.44 -10.70 0.21
N PHE A 264 -1.53 -11.77 -0.58
CA PHE A 264 -2.71 -12.65 -0.58
C PHE A 264 -2.99 -13.22 0.81
N VAL A 265 -1.97 -13.74 1.50
CA VAL A 265 -2.12 -14.30 2.87
C VAL A 265 -2.59 -13.23 3.87
N PHE A 266 -2.13 -11.98 3.73
CA PHE A 266 -2.55 -10.91 4.65
C PHE A 266 -3.95 -10.40 4.37
N ASP A 267 -4.37 -10.38 3.11
CA ASP A 267 -5.75 -10.07 2.74
C ASP A 267 -6.71 -11.14 3.27
N GLU A 268 -6.34 -12.40 3.13
CA GLU A 268 -7.09 -13.55 3.70
C GLU A 268 -7.16 -13.46 5.23
N LEU A 269 -6.04 -13.20 5.90
CA LEU A 269 -6.01 -13.02 7.35
C LEU A 269 -6.91 -11.86 7.79
N SER A 270 -6.96 -10.78 7.02
CA SER A 270 -7.84 -9.65 7.31
C SER A 270 -9.31 -10.02 7.15
N ALA A 271 -9.66 -10.77 6.11
CA ALA A 271 -11.01 -11.26 5.88
C ALA A 271 -11.46 -12.23 7.01
N LEU A 272 -10.61 -13.18 7.38
CA LEU A 272 -10.86 -14.08 8.49
C LEU A 272 -11.01 -13.35 9.83
N SER A 273 -10.21 -12.31 10.06
CA SER A 273 -10.30 -11.47 11.26
C SER A 273 -11.64 -10.75 11.35
N GLU A 274 -12.19 -10.27 10.24
CA GLU A 274 -13.51 -9.65 10.18
C GLU A 274 -14.63 -10.68 10.35
N GLU A 275 -14.54 -11.81 9.66
CA GLU A 275 -15.56 -12.88 9.69
C GLU A 275 -15.70 -13.52 11.08
N TYR A 276 -14.57 -13.85 11.71
CA TYR A 276 -14.55 -14.55 13.01
C TYR A 276 -14.41 -13.60 14.21
N GLY A 277 -14.35 -12.28 13.99
CA GLY A 277 -14.34 -11.27 15.05
C GLY A 277 -13.11 -11.29 15.95
N PHE A 278 -11.96 -11.82 15.48
CA PHE A 278 -10.72 -11.78 16.23
C PHE A 278 -9.83 -10.62 15.81
N THR A 279 -8.95 -10.19 16.68
CA THR A 279 -7.96 -9.15 16.37
C THR A 279 -6.58 -9.80 16.25
N VAL A 280 -5.95 -9.64 15.11
CA VAL A 280 -4.56 -10.08 14.94
C VAL A 280 -3.68 -9.26 15.88
N GLY A 281 -3.22 -9.87 16.96
CA GLY A 281 -2.49 -9.23 18.04
C GLY A 281 -1.36 -10.09 18.57
N GLY A 282 -0.18 -9.51 18.82
CA GLY A 282 0.99 -10.25 19.31
C GLY A 282 1.84 -10.83 18.17
N ASN A 283 2.70 -11.78 18.49
CA ASN A 283 3.45 -12.55 17.50
C ASN A 283 2.53 -13.63 16.93
N VAL A 284 2.31 -13.60 15.62
CA VAL A 284 1.50 -14.56 14.89
C VAL A 284 2.41 -15.31 13.93
N GLU A 285 2.40 -16.61 13.98
CA GLU A 285 3.06 -17.49 13.03
C GLU A 285 2.00 -18.07 12.11
N ILE A 286 2.16 -17.90 10.81
CA ILE A 286 1.25 -18.42 9.80
C ILE A 286 2.02 -19.42 8.94
N TYR A 287 1.64 -20.65 9.05
CA TYR A 287 2.15 -21.72 8.20
C TYR A 287 1.32 -21.79 6.94
N THR A 288 1.97 -21.70 5.80
CA THR A 288 1.33 -21.66 4.50
C THR A 288 1.72 -22.87 3.67
N TYR A 289 1.04 -23.05 2.53
CA TYR A 289 1.40 -24.05 1.53
C TYR A 289 2.41 -23.49 0.50
N PHE A 290 3.03 -22.35 0.75
CA PHE A 290 3.97 -21.74 -0.18
C PHE A 290 5.05 -22.74 -0.58
N ASP A 291 5.25 -22.87 -1.88
CA ASP A 291 6.28 -23.70 -2.48
C ASP A 291 7.26 -22.80 -3.23
N LYS A 292 8.44 -22.69 -2.70
CA LYS A 292 9.53 -21.86 -3.22
C LYS A 292 9.92 -22.25 -4.65
N ASN A 293 9.95 -23.55 -4.94
CA ASN A 293 10.33 -24.05 -6.27
C ASN A 293 9.22 -23.74 -7.28
N ALA A 294 7.95 -23.96 -6.91
CA ALA A 294 6.82 -23.59 -7.75
C ALA A 294 6.79 -22.08 -8.06
N GLN A 295 7.07 -21.25 -7.05
CA GLN A 295 7.15 -19.80 -7.24
C GLN A 295 8.29 -19.41 -8.17
N GLN A 296 9.47 -19.99 -8.00
CA GLN A 296 10.62 -19.70 -8.85
C GLN A 296 10.40 -20.15 -10.31
N ILE A 297 9.79 -21.31 -10.51
CA ILE A 297 9.44 -21.79 -11.85
C ILE A 297 8.44 -20.82 -12.49
N LEU A 298 7.43 -20.40 -11.74
CA LEU A 298 6.42 -19.44 -12.21
C LEU A 298 7.07 -18.11 -12.64
N GLU A 299 7.93 -17.54 -11.80
CA GLU A 299 8.66 -16.30 -12.08
C GLU A 299 9.53 -16.41 -13.33
N THR A 300 10.30 -17.50 -13.45
CA THR A 300 11.15 -17.74 -14.62
C THR A 300 10.33 -17.92 -15.91
N SER A 301 9.17 -18.59 -15.81
CA SER A 301 8.30 -18.84 -16.97
C SER A 301 7.73 -17.57 -17.59
N VAL A 302 7.62 -16.48 -16.80
CA VAL A 302 7.05 -15.20 -17.26
C VAL A 302 8.08 -14.10 -17.49
N GLU A 303 9.38 -14.36 -17.30
CA GLU A 303 10.43 -13.35 -17.50
C GLU A 303 10.38 -12.69 -18.88
N ASN A 304 9.98 -13.43 -19.89
CA ASN A 304 9.88 -12.97 -21.28
C ASN A 304 8.44 -12.64 -21.70
N PHE A 305 7.49 -12.64 -20.76
CA PHE A 305 6.09 -12.38 -21.07
C PHE A 305 5.77 -10.90 -20.87
N HIS A 306 5.83 -10.12 -21.97
CA HIS A 306 5.67 -8.67 -21.95
C HIS A 306 4.43 -8.16 -22.71
N GLU A 307 3.66 -9.06 -23.33
CA GLU A 307 2.62 -8.69 -24.29
C GLU A 307 1.28 -8.29 -23.65
N SER A 308 1.00 -8.70 -22.41
CA SER A 308 -0.26 -8.40 -21.74
C SER A 308 -0.18 -8.51 -20.22
N ASP A 309 -1.17 -7.95 -19.52
CA ASP A 309 -1.34 -8.17 -18.10
C ASP A 309 -1.69 -9.62 -17.80
N PHE A 310 -1.09 -10.18 -16.75
CA PHE A 310 -1.32 -11.55 -16.32
C PHE A 310 -1.46 -11.69 -14.80
N ALA A 311 -2.14 -12.75 -14.40
CA ALA A 311 -2.12 -13.29 -13.05
C ALA A 311 -2.14 -14.82 -13.11
N PHE A 312 -1.27 -15.44 -12.32
CA PHE A 312 -1.16 -16.89 -12.19
C PHE A 312 -1.33 -17.29 -10.73
N SER A 313 -1.97 -18.42 -10.52
CA SER A 313 -2.15 -19.07 -9.23
C SER A 313 -1.87 -20.57 -9.37
N VAL A 314 -1.10 -21.11 -8.43
CA VAL A 314 -0.75 -22.52 -8.39
C VAL A 314 -1.32 -23.14 -7.12
N PHE A 315 -2.12 -24.18 -7.27
CA PHE A 315 -2.75 -24.92 -6.17
C PHE A 315 -2.31 -26.37 -6.20
N ASP A 316 -2.20 -26.94 -5.02
CA ASP A 316 -2.09 -28.38 -4.86
C ASP A 316 -3.46 -29.02 -5.04
N VAL A 317 -3.54 -30.01 -5.91
CA VAL A 317 -4.84 -30.63 -6.28
C VAL A 317 -5.40 -31.52 -5.15
N GLU A 318 -4.54 -32.11 -4.34
CA GLU A 318 -4.95 -33.03 -3.28
C GLU A 318 -5.36 -32.29 -2.01
N THR A 319 -4.59 -31.25 -1.64
CA THR A 319 -4.80 -30.49 -0.40
C THR A 319 -5.62 -29.22 -0.60
N GLY A 320 -5.77 -28.73 -1.84
CA GLY A 320 -6.30 -27.39 -2.13
C GLY A 320 -5.36 -26.27 -1.72
N GLY A 321 -4.14 -26.60 -1.28
CA GLY A 321 -3.16 -25.64 -0.78
C GLY A 321 -2.68 -24.69 -1.85
N PHE A 322 -2.67 -23.40 -1.55
CA PHE A 322 -2.18 -22.32 -2.44
C PHE A 322 -0.66 -22.25 -2.39
N LYS A 323 0.02 -22.68 -3.46
CA LYS A 323 1.48 -22.87 -3.48
C LYS A 323 2.27 -21.70 -4.01
N ALA A 324 1.78 -21.03 -5.04
CA ALA A 324 2.49 -19.92 -5.66
C ALA A 324 1.52 -18.97 -6.37
N CYS A 325 1.91 -17.70 -6.50
CA CYS A 325 1.17 -16.76 -7.34
C CYS A 325 2.08 -15.64 -7.88
N LEU A 326 1.69 -15.12 -9.03
CA LEU A 326 2.36 -13.99 -9.65
C LEU A 326 1.36 -13.15 -10.44
N SER A 327 1.43 -11.83 -10.28
CA SER A 327 0.61 -10.89 -11.04
C SER A 327 1.46 -9.73 -11.54
N SER A 328 1.26 -9.32 -12.79
CA SER A 328 1.94 -8.15 -13.39
C SER A 328 1.36 -6.81 -12.92
N VAL A 329 0.13 -6.78 -12.42
CA VAL A 329 -0.63 -5.54 -12.15
C VAL A 329 -1.31 -5.50 -10.78
N GLY A 330 -0.79 -6.17 -9.78
CA GLY A 330 -1.42 -6.21 -8.45
C GLY A 330 -2.75 -6.99 -8.46
N GLU A 331 -3.82 -6.47 -7.86
CA GLU A 331 -5.13 -7.13 -7.83
C GLU A 331 -5.79 -7.08 -9.21
N ILE A 332 -6.10 -8.24 -9.78
CA ILE A 332 -6.83 -8.37 -11.03
C ILE A 332 -8.25 -8.84 -10.72
N ARG A 333 -9.23 -7.98 -11.05
CA ARG A 333 -10.65 -8.34 -11.04
C ARG A 333 -11.14 -8.45 -12.46
N ARG A 334 -11.38 -9.67 -12.93
CA ARG A 334 -11.89 -9.97 -14.27
C ARG A 334 -13.13 -10.84 -14.18
N LEU A 335 -14.02 -10.69 -15.13
CA LEU A 335 -15.13 -11.61 -15.28
C LEU A 335 -14.58 -12.97 -15.68
N PRO A 336 -14.89 -14.05 -14.96
CA PRO A 336 -14.33 -15.37 -15.21
C PRO A 336 -14.84 -15.98 -16.54
N GLY A 337 -15.95 -15.49 -17.06
CA GLY A 337 -16.51 -15.94 -18.34
C GLY A 337 -16.78 -17.44 -18.37
N SER A 338 -16.38 -18.09 -19.43
CA SER A 338 -16.65 -19.52 -19.67
C SER A 338 -15.96 -20.49 -18.72
N VAL A 339 -14.98 -20.02 -17.91
CA VAL A 339 -14.35 -20.84 -16.86
C VAL A 339 -15.35 -21.29 -15.80
N LEU A 340 -16.46 -20.55 -15.63
CA LEU A 340 -17.53 -20.91 -14.69
C LEU A 340 -18.47 -22.00 -15.21
N LYS A 341 -18.51 -22.30 -16.51
CA LYS A 341 -19.42 -23.30 -17.06
C LYS A 341 -19.28 -24.68 -16.43
N PRO A 342 -18.06 -25.24 -16.25
CA PRO A 342 -17.90 -26.50 -15.55
C PRO A 342 -18.48 -26.51 -14.13
N LEU A 343 -18.25 -25.42 -13.39
CA LEU A 343 -18.59 -25.32 -11.97
C LEU A 343 -20.05 -24.99 -11.69
N LEU A 344 -20.60 -24.01 -12.41
CA LEU A 344 -21.94 -23.45 -12.12
C LEU A 344 -23.04 -24.05 -12.98
N VAL A 345 -22.70 -24.67 -14.10
CA VAL A 345 -23.67 -25.23 -15.04
C VAL A 345 -23.59 -26.75 -15.08
N TYR A 346 -22.46 -27.27 -15.57
CA TYR A 346 -22.37 -28.71 -15.87
C TYR A 346 -22.22 -29.60 -14.65
N ALA A 347 -21.40 -29.20 -13.65
CA ALA A 347 -21.25 -30.00 -12.44
C ALA A 347 -22.57 -30.15 -11.66
N PRO A 348 -23.34 -29.10 -11.36
CA PRO A 348 -24.64 -29.24 -10.70
C PRO A 348 -25.66 -30.02 -11.53
N ALA A 349 -25.65 -29.88 -12.86
CA ALA A 349 -26.58 -30.61 -13.74
C ALA A 349 -26.27 -32.11 -13.79
N LEU A 350 -24.98 -32.47 -13.78
CA LEU A 350 -24.51 -33.85 -13.70
C LEU A 350 -24.77 -34.45 -12.31
N GLU A 351 -24.51 -33.71 -11.23
CA GLU A 351 -24.73 -34.17 -9.85
C GLU A 351 -26.20 -34.46 -9.56
N LYS A 352 -27.11 -33.68 -10.17
CA LYS A 352 -28.57 -33.87 -10.03
C LYS A 352 -29.17 -34.81 -11.07
N ASP A 353 -28.35 -35.50 -11.86
CA ASP A 353 -28.78 -36.40 -12.93
C ASP A 353 -29.74 -35.76 -13.96
N VAL A 354 -29.70 -34.42 -14.10
CA VAL A 354 -30.49 -33.69 -15.10
C VAL A 354 -29.94 -33.98 -16.50
N VAL A 355 -28.64 -34.13 -16.62
CA VAL A 355 -27.95 -34.49 -17.85
C VAL A 355 -26.85 -35.51 -17.60
N SER A 356 -26.44 -36.23 -18.63
CA SER A 356 -25.23 -37.06 -18.67
C SER A 356 -24.22 -36.42 -19.67
N PRO A 357 -22.96 -36.84 -19.70
CA PRO A 357 -22.01 -36.37 -20.71
C PRO A 357 -22.42 -36.63 -22.14
N ALA A 358 -23.30 -37.62 -22.38
CA ALA A 358 -23.83 -38.02 -23.70
C ALA A 358 -25.17 -37.37 -24.02
N THR A 359 -25.81 -36.70 -23.08
CA THR A 359 -27.12 -36.05 -23.31
C THR A 359 -27.04 -35.04 -24.46
N PRO A 360 -27.89 -35.18 -25.49
CA PRO A 360 -27.94 -34.23 -26.59
C PRO A 360 -28.68 -32.96 -26.19
N ILE A 361 -28.08 -31.81 -26.46
CA ILE A 361 -28.68 -30.48 -26.28
C ILE A 361 -28.75 -29.80 -27.64
N LEU A 362 -29.90 -29.23 -27.97
CA LEU A 362 -30.07 -28.51 -29.22
C LEU A 362 -29.43 -27.11 -29.11
N ASP A 363 -28.37 -26.88 -29.88
CA ASP A 363 -27.72 -25.58 -30.04
C ASP A 363 -28.41 -24.83 -31.22
N GLU A 364 -29.27 -23.91 -30.87
CA GLU A 364 -30.09 -23.13 -31.81
C GLU A 364 -30.28 -21.70 -31.30
N LYS A 365 -30.73 -20.79 -32.13
CA LYS A 365 -31.05 -19.42 -31.72
C LYS A 365 -32.21 -19.44 -30.71
N ILE A 366 -31.96 -18.91 -29.52
CA ILE A 366 -32.94 -18.82 -28.44
C ILE A 366 -33.03 -17.38 -27.91
N ASN A 367 -34.17 -17.07 -27.27
CA ASN A 367 -34.37 -15.81 -26.59
C ASN A 367 -35.05 -16.06 -25.25
N TYR A 368 -34.39 -15.69 -24.17
CA TYR A 368 -34.92 -15.73 -22.81
C TYR A 368 -35.22 -14.31 -22.32
N ALA A 369 -36.46 -13.89 -22.39
CA ALA A 369 -36.90 -12.59 -21.87
C ALA A 369 -36.03 -11.40 -22.33
N GLY A 370 -35.62 -11.41 -23.61
CA GLY A 370 -34.76 -10.37 -24.18
C GLY A 370 -33.26 -10.68 -24.20
N TYR A 371 -32.83 -11.74 -23.53
CA TYR A 371 -31.45 -12.23 -23.60
C TYR A 371 -31.32 -13.32 -24.67
N SER A 372 -30.48 -13.11 -25.66
CA SER A 372 -30.20 -14.05 -26.75
C SER A 372 -28.72 -14.41 -26.74
N PRO A 373 -28.35 -15.55 -26.13
CA PRO A 373 -26.95 -15.99 -26.14
C PRO A 373 -26.50 -16.38 -27.54
N GLU A 374 -25.28 -16.05 -27.88
CA GLU A 374 -24.61 -16.46 -29.11
C GLU A 374 -23.34 -17.23 -28.77
N ASN A 375 -22.99 -18.23 -29.59
CA ASN A 375 -21.69 -18.89 -29.51
C ASN A 375 -20.59 -17.94 -30.00
N TYR A 376 -19.36 -18.20 -29.56
CA TYR A 376 -18.21 -17.35 -29.91
C TYR A 376 -18.01 -17.24 -31.44
N ASP A 377 -18.22 -18.34 -32.15
CA ASP A 377 -18.13 -18.45 -33.62
C ASP A 377 -19.36 -17.88 -34.34
N LYS A 378 -20.38 -17.39 -33.61
CA LYS A 378 -21.65 -16.86 -34.13
C LYS A 378 -22.46 -17.84 -34.94
N THR A 379 -22.22 -19.14 -34.78
CA THR A 379 -22.92 -20.22 -35.43
C THR A 379 -23.68 -21.11 -34.45
N TYR A 380 -24.66 -21.87 -34.95
CA TYR A 380 -25.45 -22.84 -34.21
C TYR A 380 -25.20 -24.22 -34.81
N HIS A 381 -24.99 -25.23 -33.94
CA HIS A 381 -24.46 -26.53 -34.32
C HIS A 381 -25.49 -27.66 -34.29
N GLY A 382 -26.77 -27.34 -34.04
CA GLY A 382 -27.80 -28.36 -33.92
C GLY A 382 -27.66 -29.20 -32.65
N TYR A 383 -27.96 -30.51 -32.73
CA TYR A 383 -27.79 -31.40 -31.58
C TYR A 383 -26.31 -31.68 -31.29
N VAL A 384 -25.85 -31.25 -30.11
CA VAL A 384 -24.50 -31.48 -29.60
C VAL A 384 -24.59 -32.16 -28.24
N SER A 385 -23.63 -33.01 -27.89
CA SER A 385 -23.60 -33.63 -26.56
C SER A 385 -23.13 -32.62 -25.49
N VAL A 386 -23.47 -32.87 -24.21
CA VAL A 386 -22.96 -32.10 -23.07
C VAL A 386 -21.44 -32.06 -23.08
N ARG A 387 -20.77 -33.19 -23.35
CA ARG A 387 -19.30 -33.29 -23.47
C ARG A 387 -18.76 -32.36 -24.54
N GLU A 388 -19.37 -32.38 -25.73
CA GLU A 388 -18.95 -31.51 -26.84
C GLU A 388 -19.21 -30.05 -26.53
N SER A 389 -20.39 -29.74 -25.97
CA SER A 389 -20.77 -28.38 -25.56
C SER A 389 -19.76 -27.76 -24.57
N LEU A 390 -19.29 -28.56 -23.62
CA LEU A 390 -18.28 -28.13 -22.68
C LEU A 390 -16.89 -28.00 -23.33
N SER A 391 -16.48 -28.99 -24.12
CA SER A 391 -15.15 -28.98 -24.76
C SER A 391 -14.98 -27.84 -25.78
N LYS A 392 -16.06 -27.47 -26.47
CA LYS A 392 -16.11 -26.35 -27.43
C LYS A 392 -16.54 -25.03 -26.76
N SER A 393 -16.90 -25.09 -25.50
CA SER A 393 -17.36 -23.92 -24.73
C SER A 393 -18.56 -23.20 -25.34
N PHE A 394 -19.51 -23.94 -25.95
CA PHE A 394 -20.71 -23.37 -26.51
C PHE A 394 -21.54 -22.64 -25.46
N ASN A 395 -22.06 -21.47 -25.80
CA ASN A 395 -22.81 -20.63 -24.87
C ASN A 395 -24.29 -21.03 -24.80
N VAL A 396 -24.91 -21.34 -25.95
CA VAL A 396 -26.33 -21.64 -26.00
C VAL A 396 -26.67 -22.91 -25.22
N PRO A 397 -25.96 -24.05 -25.41
CA PRO A 397 -26.20 -25.24 -24.60
C PRO A 397 -25.97 -25.05 -23.09
N ALA A 398 -25.08 -24.12 -22.71
CA ALA A 398 -24.82 -23.84 -21.29
C ALA A 398 -25.92 -22.98 -20.64
N VAL A 399 -26.73 -22.29 -21.43
CA VAL A 399 -27.86 -21.48 -20.94
C VAL A 399 -29.16 -22.28 -20.90
N LYS A 400 -29.30 -23.29 -21.75
CA LYS A 400 -30.43 -24.24 -21.75
C LYS A 400 -30.39 -25.18 -20.56
#